data_895939a113299c53dbead0883ccc083b
#
_entry.id   895939a113299c53dbead0883ccc083b
#
_cell.length_a   1.000
_cell.length_b   1.000
_cell.length_c   1.000
_cell.angle_alpha   90.00
_cell.angle_beta   90.00
_cell.angle_gamma   90.00
#
_symmetry.space_group_name_H-M   'P 1'
#
loop_
_entity.id
_entity.type
_entity.pdbx_description
1 polymer ?
#
loop_
_entity_poly.entity_id
_entity_poly.type
_entity_poly.pdbx_seq_one_letter_code
_entity_poly.pdbx_strand_id
1 'polypeptide(L)'
;MGRCWRLGAVVVGLVFAVAPVLVGAGPAGAQSTSSGSVTGFGDATPYGAPAGQLNAPVVGMASTPDGKGYWLVAADGGVFTYGDAGFYGSEGASGVRTPFVGIARTPDGHGYWVAGVRGNVYPFGDAMQLGGFPAAMNAPVVGIAATPKGMGYWLVAADGGVFSLGDASFYGSMGGKPLNAPVVGMASTPGGHGYWLVAADGGVFSFGSAGFYGSMGGKALNAPVVGMASTPGGHGYWLVAADGGVFSFGSARFYGSTGAAPPSSRTPVVAMASTPTGRGYWLTTTDKQLPPPTPVPSVLAQCDYLGAPPAVQPGTIVIACGDGNALLTHLTWSSWTPTTASASGDYTHNTCTPDCAQGTFVSTPASVRLGYPIETSAGREFAMISFTYADPAAPGGSFTGTEVAPTSTG
;
A
#
# COMPACT_ATOMS: atom_id res chain seq x y z
N MET A 1 9.27 94.06 -2.76
CA MET A 1 10.77 93.92 -2.62
C MET A 1 11.04 93.57 -1.17
N GLY A 2 11.21 92.34 -0.82
CA GLY A 2 11.40 91.88 0.54
C GLY A 2 12.16 90.57 0.51
N ARG A 3 13.41 90.60 0.86
CA ARG A 3 14.26 89.45 0.99
C ARG A 3 14.03 88.82 2.37
N CYS A 4 13.54 87.60 2.44
CA CYS A 4 13.52 86.80 3.63
C CYS A 4 14.85 85.99 3.73
N TRP A 5 15.55 86.23 4.83
CA TRP A 5 16.72 85.40 5.23
C TRP A 5 16.23 84.15 5.95
N ARG A 6 16.71 83.02 5.50
CA ARG A 6 16.48 81.75 6.19
C ARG A 6 17.71 81.46 7.09
N LEU A 7 17.46 81.37 8.37
CA LEU A 7 18.38 80.76 9.34
C LEU A 7 18.34 79.27 9.20
N GLY A 8 19.52 78.75 8.88
CA GLY A 8 19.72 77.28 8.87
C GLY A 8 20.00 76.76 10.27
N ALA A 9 19.16 75.92 10.76
CA ALA A 9 19.43 75.10 11.96
C ALA A 9 20.22 73.85 11.55
N VAL A 10 21.45 73.76 12.06
CA VAL A 10 22.27 72.54 11.93
C VAL A 10 21.81 71.56 12.99
N VAL A 11 21.09 70.48 12.57
CA VAL A 11 20.80 69.35 13.43
C VAL A 11 21.91 68.31 13.27
N VAL A 12 22.75 68.21 14.31
CA VAL A 12 23.74 67.12 14.42
C VAL A 12 22.97 65.85 14.75
N GLY A 13 22.69 65.04 13.72
CA GLY A 13 22.12 63.72 13.90
C GLY A 13 23.21 62.69 14.33
N LEU A 14 23.16 62.24 15.56
CA LEU A 14 23.92 61.05 15.97
C LEU A 14 23.37 59.84 15.23
N VAL A 15 24.12 59.32 14.29
CA VAL A 15 23.85 58.01 13.65
C VAL A 15 24.32 56.92 14.59
N PHE A 16 23.37 56.30 15.31
CA PHE A 16 23.64 55.03 15.96
C PHE A 16 23.72 53.96 14.87
N ALA A 17 24.93 53.48 14.60
CA ALA A 17 25.13 52.28 13.81
C ALA A 17 24.65 51.07 14.61
N VAL A 18 23.46 50.60 14.32
CA VAL A 18 22.98 49.30 14.77
C VAL A 18 23.72 48.25 13.94
N ALA A 19 24.72 47.63 14.53
CA ALA A 19 25.35 46.46 13.95
C ALA A 19 24.28 45.36 13.80
N PRO A 20 24.11 44.69 12.62
CA PRO A 20 23.26 43.53 12.52
C PRO A 20 23.89 42.43 13.39
N VAL A 21 23.14 41.99 14.42
CA VAL A 21 23.42 40.76 15.11
C VAL A 21 23.19 39.65 14.07
N LEU A 22 24.31 39.13 13.54
CA LEU A 22 24.31 37.86 12.81
C LEU A 22 23.90 36.80 13.82
N VAL A 23 22.57 36.50 13.85
CA VAL A 23 22.09 35.25 14.41
C VAL A 23 22.71 34.17 13.54
N GLY A 24 23.79 33.58 14.04
CA GLY A 24 24.39 32.42 13.42
C GLY A 24 23.27 31.36 13.23
N ALA A 25 22.92 31.11 11.99
CA ALA A 25 22.19 29.90 11.66
C ALA A 25 23.04 28.75 12.18
N GLY A 26 22.64 28.13 13.28
CA GLY A 26 23.20 26.87 13.72
C GLY A 26 23.19 25.92 12.51
N PRO A 27 24.14 24.98 12.42
CA PRO A 27 24.12 24.02 11.33
C PRO A 27 22.71 23.42 11.32
N ALA A 28 21.99 23.60 10.20
CA ALA A 28 20.78 22.85 9.93
C ALA A 28 21.17 21.40 10.16
N GLY A 29 20.67 20.83 11.28
CA GLY A 29 20.89 19.42 11.54
C GLY A 29 20.46 18.73 10.27
N ALA A 30 21.38 18.04 9.62
CA ALA A 30 21.07 17.18 8.51
C ALA A 30 20.02 16.24 9.05
N GLN A 31 18.76 16.47 8.68
CA GLN A 31 17.73 15.47 8.84
C GLN A 31 18.25 14.30 8.03
N SER A 32 18.69 13.26 8.72
CA SER A 32 18.98 11.99 8.09
C SER A 32 17.65 11.52 7.52
N THR A 33 17.44 11.80 6.23
CA THR A 33 16.37 11.21 5.47
C THR A 33 16.77 9.76 5.25
N SER A 34 16.50 8.92 6.24
CA SER A 34 16.69 7.50 6.14
C SER A 34 15.53 6.93 5.32
N SER A 35 15.81 6.16 4.28
CA SER A 35 14.81 5.65 3.35
C SER A 35 14.58 4.16 3.56
N GLY A 36 13.93 3.78 4.66
CA GLY A 36 13.68 2.41 5.06
C GLY A 36 14.91 1.72 5.68
N SER A 37 14.66 0.76 6.51
CA SER A 37 15.71 -0.08 7.06
C SER A 37 15.34 -1.54 6.90
N VAL A 38 16.34 -2.40 6.84
CA VAL A 38 16.15 -3.84 6.91
C VAL A 38 16.85 -4.35 8.17
N THR A 39 16.07 -5.00 9.02
CA THR A 39 16.57 -5.64 10.24
C THR A 39 16.49 -7.14 10.10
N GLY A 40 17.59 -7.84 10.34
CA GLY A 40 17.65 -9.30 10.34
C GLY A 40 17.57 -9.88 11.75
N PHE A 41 16.92 -11.02 11.88
CA PHE A 41 16.81 -11.79 13.11
C PHE A 41 17.17 -13.25 12.86
N GLY A 42 17.78 -13.91 13.86
CA GLY A 42 18.31 -15.26 13.69
C GLY A 42 19.53 -15.26 12.78
N ASP A 43 19.51 -16.07 11.72
CA ASP A 43 20.58 -16.16 10.73
C ASP A 43 20.38 -15.20 9.54
N ALA A 44 19.39 -14.34 9.58
CA ALA A 44 19.13 -13.33 8.54
C ALA A 44 20.15 -12.18 8.62
N THR A 45 21.14 -12.18 7.73
CA THR A 45 22.13 -11.09 7.61
C THR A 45 21.52 -9.90 6.88
N PRO A 46 21.52 -8.66 7.44
CA PRO A 46 21.12 -7.47 6.69
C PRO A 46 22.21 -7.12 5.66
N TYR A 47 21.82 -7.00 4.39
CA TYR A 47 22.75 -6.64 3.30
C TYR A 47 22.66 -5.17 2.91
N GLY A 48 21.77 -4.40 3.53
CA GLY A 48 21.57 -2.98 3.29
C GLY A 48 20.10 -2.61 3.11
N ALA A 49 19.87 -1.33 2.90
CA ALA A 49 18.56 -0.74 2.62
C ALA A 49 18.73 0.48 1.71
N PRO A 50 17.67 0.95 1.02
CA PRO A 50 17.78 2.12 0.16
C PRO A 50 18.32 3.32 0.94
N ALA A 51 19.25 4.08 0.36
CA ALA A 51 19.81 5.29 0.95
C ALA A 51 19.25 6.54 0.24
N GLY A 52 18.93 7.57 0.99
CA GLY A 52 18.39 8.82 0.45
C GLY A 52 16.85 8.81 0.36
N GLN A 53 16.28 9.85 -0.20
CA GLN A 53 14.82 9.99 -0.33
C GLN A 53 14.31 9.12 -1.49
N LEU A 54 13.37 8.23 -1.22
CA LEU A 54 12.68 7.45 -2.24
C LEU A 54 11.50 8.26 -2.83
N ASN A 55 11.19 8.04 -4.10
CA ASN A 55 10.00 8.61 -4.72
C ASN A 55 8.71 8.02 -4.10
N ALA A 56 8.75 6.71 -3.79
CA ALA A 56 7.63 5.99 -3.19
C ALA A 56 8.11 5.06 -2.06
N PRO A 57 7.23 4.75 -1.07
CA PRO A 57 7.58 3.88 0.04
C PRO A 57 7.85 2.45 -0.42
N VAL A 58 8.75 1.73 0.29
CA VAL A 58 8.88 0.28 0.15
C VAL A 58 7.61 -0.40 0.62
N VAL A 59 7.13 -1.39 -0.13
CA VAL A 59 5.87 -2.11 0.13
C VAL A 59 6.03 -3.63 0.15
N GLY A 60 7.19 -4.17 -0.26
CA GLY A 60 7.40 -5.61 -0.31
C GLY A 60 8.87 -6.01 -0.32
N MET A 61 9.13 -7.26 0.04
CA MET A 61 10.45 -7.88 -0.07
C MET A 61 10.36 -9.37 -0.45
N ALA A 62 11.42 -9.85 -1.11
CA ALA A 62 11.64 -11.26 -1.38
C ALA A 62 13.11 -11.61 -1.17
N SER A 63 13.41 -12.75 -0.49
CA SER A 63 14.78 -13.23 -0.28
C SER A 63 15.30 -13.96 -1.51
N THR A 64 16.63 -13.98 -1.73
CA THR A 64 17.26 -14.90 -2.71
C THR A 64 17.11 -16.36 -2.28
N PRO A 65 17.20 -17.33 -3.23
CA PRO A 65 17.03 -18.74 -2.91
C PRO A 65 18.04 -19.28 -1.88
N ASP A 66 19.25 -18.72 -1.84
CA ASP A 66 20.32 -19.11 -0.91
C ASP A 66 20.38 -18.24 0.35
N GLY A 67 19.53 -17.18 0.42
CA GLY A 67 19.44 -16.27 1.56
C GLY A 67 20.60 -15.30 1.72
N LYS A 68 21.41 -15.10 0.66
CA LYS A 68 22.54 -14.16 0.67
C LYS A 68 22.18 -12.78 0.11
N GLY A 69 20.91 -12.54 -0.19
CA GLY A 69 20.40 -11.28 -0.67
C GLY A 69 18.89 -11.19 -0.59
N TYR A 70 18.38 -10.05 -1.02
CA TYR A 70 16.95 -9.80 -1.14
C TYR A 70 16.65 -8.65 -2.10
N TRP A 71 15.45 -8.66 -2.63
CA TRP A 71 14.83 -7.58 -3.37
C TRP A 71 13.84 -6.83 -2.47
N LEU A 72 13.83 -5.52 -2.61
CA LEU A 72 12.79 -4.65 -2.07
C LEU A 72 12.06 -4.01 -3.25
N VAL A 73 10.74 -3.89 -3.16
CA VAL A 73 9.92 -3.19 -4.14
C VAL A 73 9.24 -2.00 -3.50
N ALA A 74 9.25 -0.86 -4.18
CA ALA A 74 8.54 0.35 -3.79
C ALA A 74 7.18 0.45 -4.48
N ALA A 75 6.30 1.29 -3.96
CA ALA A 75 4.93 1.47 -4.47
C ALA A 75 4.88 2.05 -5.89
N ASP A 76 5.95 2.72 -6.37
CA ASP A 76 6.11 3.17 -7.76
C ASP A 76 6.62 2.07 -8.70
N GLY A 77 6.90 0.87 -8.18
CA GLY A 77 7.47 -0.25 -8.94
C GLY A 77 8.99 -0.24 -9.03
N GLY A 78 9.67 0.68 -8.34
CA GLY A 78 11.13 0.65 -8.19
C GLY A 78 11.57 -0.60 -7.46
N VAL A 79 12.60 -1.29 -7.97
CA VAL A 79 13.18 -2.48 -7.35
C VAL A 79 14.61 -2.19 -6.90
N PHE A 80 14.92 -2.54 -5.65
CA PHE A 80 16.25 -2.38 -5.06
C PHE A 80 16.80 -3.76 -4.70
N THR A 81 18.09 -3.98 -4.99
CA THR A 81 18.75 -5.27 -4.82
C THR A 81 19.86 -5.17 -3.79
N TYR A 82 19.97 -6.16 -2.91
CA TYR A 82 20.97 -6.21 -1.84
C TYR A 82 21.57 -7.60 -1.72
N GLY A 83 22.84 -7.66 -1.30
CA GLY A 83 23.58 -8.89 -1.26
C GLY A 83 23.85 -9.42 -2.68
N ASP A 84 23.53 -10.67 -2.93
CA ASP A 84 23.69 -11.32 -4.24
C ASP A 84 22.44 -11.25 -5.13
N ALA A 85 21.40 -10.51 -4.72
CA ALA A 85 20.20 -10.34 -5.51
C ALA A 85 20.48 -9.61 -6.83
N GLY A 86 20.25 -10.27 -7.96
CA GLY A 86 20.42 -9.69 -9.31
C GLY A 86 19.33 -8.63 -9.62
N PHE A 87 19.70 -7.57 -10.32
CA PHE A 87 18.73 -6.61 -10.86
C PHE A 87 18.30 -7.03 -12.26
N TYR A 88 17.00 -7.26 -12.46
CA TYR A 88 16.44 -7.73 -13.74
C TYR A 88 15.52 -6.70 -14.39
N GLY A 89 15.26 -5.57 -13.73
CA GLY A 89 14.41 -4.48 -14.22
C GLY A 89 13.46 -3.95 -13.15
N SER A 90 12.75 -2.87 -13.47
CA SER A 90 11.78 -2.24 -12.56
C SER A 90 10.77 -1.38 -13.33
N GLU A 91 9.65 -1.06 -12.70
CA GLU A 91 8.65 -0.12 -13.23
C GLU A 91 8.79 1.32 -12.71
N GLY A 92 9.72 1.59 -11.82
CA GLY A 92 9.88 2.89 -11.15
C GLY A 92 10.10 4.11 -12.06
N ALA A 93 10.42 3.91 -13.34
CA ALA A 93 10.56 4.98 -14.34
C ALA A 93 9.67 4.78 -15.57
N SER A 94 8.80 3.77 -15.58
CA SER A 94 7.99 3.38 -16.75
C SER A 94 6.78 4.28 -17.00
N GLY A 95 6.43 5.16 -16.05
CA GLY A 95 5.22 5.98 -16.08
C GLY A 95 3.94 5.20 -15.73
N VAL A 96 4.06 3.98 -15.23
CA VAL A 96 2.92 3.22 -14.67
C VAL A 96 2.43 3.93 -13.42
N ARG A 97 1.17 4.35 -13.44
CA ARG A 97 0.55 5.12 -12.34
C ARG A 97 -0.22 4.27 -11.33
N THR A 98 -0.19 2.95 -11.49
CA THR A 98 -0.86 2.02 -10.57
C THR A 98 0.11 1.64 -9.45
N PRO A 99 -0.23 1.86 -8.17
CA PRO A 99 0.64 1.45 -7.07
C PRO A 99 0.94 -0.05 -7.11
N PHE A 100 2.19 -0.39 -6.80
CA PHE A 100 2.63 -1.77 -6.62
C PHE A 100 2.47 -2.19 -5.16
N VAL A 101 2.26 -3.49 -4.93
CA VAL A 101 1.90 -4.05 -3.62
C VAL A 101 2.77 -5.21 -3.17
N GLY A 102 3.59 -5.77 -4.06
CA GLY A 102 4.42 -6.90 -3.69
C GLY A 102 5.31 -7.42 -4.81
N ILE A 103 6.26 -8.25 -4.43
CA ILE A 103 7.23 -8.91 -5.29
C ILE A 103 7.29 -10.39 -4.95
N ALA A 104 7.35 -11.25 -5.97
CA ALA A 104 7.59 -12.69 -5.83
C ALA A 104 8.71 -13.10 -6.77
N ARG A 105 9.73 -13.81 -6.26
CA ARG A 105 10.87 -14.27 -7.05
C ARG A 105 10.57 -15.56 -7.80
N THR A 106 11.33 -15.82 -8.87
CA THR A 106 11.43 -17.16 -9.47
C THR A 106 12.18 -18.13 -8.53
N PRO A 107 11.96 -19.44 -8.63
CA PRO A 107 12.59 -20.41 -7.72
C PRO A 107 14.12 -20.40 -7.74
N ASP A 108 14.72 -20.15 -8.89
CA ASP A 108 16.17 -20.08 -9.08
C ASP A 108 16.76 -18.68 -8.78
N GLY A 109 15.90 -17.66 -8.62
CA GLY A 109 16.31 -16.30 -8.30
C GLY A 109 16.84 -15.50 -9.48
N HIS A 110 16.61 -15.95 -10.74
CA HIS A 110 17.01 -15.20 -11.94
C HIS A 110 15.92 -14.29 -12.50
N GLY A 111 14.83 -14.11 -11.74
CA GLY A 111 13.75 -13.19 -12.07
C GLY A 111 12.77 -12.97 -10.92
N TYR A 112 11.80 -12.12 -11.18
CA TYR A 112 10.72 -11.82 -10.25
C TYR A 112 9.51 -11.23 -10.96
N TRP A 113 8.36 -11.34 -10.32
CA TRP A 113 7.13 -10.65 -10.67
C TRP A 113 6.87 -9.51 -9.69
N VAL A 114 6.46 -8.36 -10.21
CA VAL A 114 6.02 -7.22 -9.40
C VAL A 114 4.54 -7.01 -9.67
N ALA A 115 3.73 -7.07 -8.60
CA ALA A 115 2.28 -7.01 -8.69
C ALA A 115 1.74 -5.62 -8.32
N GLY A 116 0.84 -5.11 -9.16
CA GLY A 116 0.12 -3.87 -8.93
C GLY A 116 -1.23 -4.09 -8.24
N VAL A 117 -1.72 -3.05 -7.56
CA VAL A 117 -2.99 -3.04 -6.80
C VAL A 117 -4.21 -3.43 -7.64
N ARG A 118 -4.14 -3.23 -8.96
CA ARG A 118 -5.21 -3.57 -9.92
C ARG A 118 -5.06 -4.95 -10.54
N GLY A 119 -4.14 -5.80 -10.03
CA GLY A 119 -3.93 -7.16 -10.52
C GLY A 119 -3.06 -7.26 -11.78
N ASN A 120 -2.52 -6.15 -12.29
CA ASN A 120 -1.49 -6.19 -13.31
C ASN A 120 -0.18 -6.71 -12.69
N VAL A 121 0.54 -7.55 -13.44
CA VAL A 121 1.79 -8.15 -13.00
C VAL A 121 2.85 -7.98 -14.08
N TYR A 122 4.01 -7.52 -13.66
CA TYR A 122 5.16 -7.24 -14.51
C TYR A 122 6.28 -8.24 -14.22
N PRO A 123 6.65 -9.08 -15.17
CA PRO A 123 7.76 -10.02 -15.03
C PRO A 123 9.08 -9.39 -15.42
N PHE A 124 10.14 -9.77 -14.71
CA PHE A 124 11.51 -9.36 -14.99
C PHE A 124 12.45 -10.57 -14.92
N GLY A 125 13.54 -10.54 -15.70
CA GLY A 125 14.47 -11.66 -15.82
C GLY A 125 13.83 -12.85 -16.52
N ASP A 126 13.94 -14.03 -15.92
CA ASP A 126 13.35 -15.28 -16.42
C ASP A 126 11.89 -15.51 -15.97
N ALA A 127 11.30 -14.56 -15.24
CA ALA A 127 9.91 -14.63 -14.82
C ALA A 127 8.97 -14.68 -16.03
N MET A 128 8.11 -15.70 -16.11
CA MET A 128 7.22 -15.88 -17.26
C MET A 128 6.14 -14.79 -17.31
N GLN A 129 5.86 -14.30 -18.53
CA GLN A 129 4.72 -13.42 -18.79
C GLN A 129 3.43 -14.24 -18.77
N LEU A 130 2.70 -14.21 -17.67
CA LEU A 130 1.44 -14.95 -17.49
C LEU A 130 0.21 -14.02 -17.57
N GLY A 131 0.45 -12.71 -17.79
CA GLY A 131 -0.57 -11.68 -17.76
C GLY A 131 -0.94 -11.27 -16.33
N GLY A 132 -1.96 -10.43 -16.24
CA GLY A 132 -2.58 -10.01 -14.98
C GLY A 132 -4.08 -10.28 -15.04
N PHE A 133 -4.80 -9.82 -14.05
CA PHE A 133 -6.26 -9.92 -14.02
C PHE A 133 -6.86 -8.58 -14.48
N PRO A 134 -7.25 -8.44 -15.76
CA PRO A 134 -7.79 -7.18 -16.30
C PRO A 134 -9.26 -6.95 -15.96
N ALA A 135 -9.91 -7.92 -15.28
CA ALA A 135 -11.33 -7.79 -14.92
C ALA A 135 -11.51 -6.85 -13.71
N ALA A 136 -12.66 -6.21 -13.64
CA ALA A 136 -13.06 -5.46 -12.45
C ALA A 136 -13.02 -6.40 -11.22
N MET A 137 -12.17 -6.08 -10.26
CA MET A 137 -12.04 -6.81 -9.00
C MET A 137 -12.86 -6.11 -7.92
N ASN A 138 -13.47 -6.90 -7.03
CA ASN A 138 -14.26 -6.36 -5.91
C ASN A 138 -13.37 -5.68 -4.85
N ALA A 139 -12.06 -5.99 -4.84
CA ALA A 139 -11.12 -5.45 -3.88
C ALA A 139 -9.71 -5.35 -4.49
N PRO A 140 -8.86 -4.41 -4.02
CA PRO A 140 -7.51 -4.27 -4.51
C PRO A 140 -6.67 -5.51 -4.18
N VAL A 141 -5.71 -5.85 -5.07
CA VAL A 141 -4.67 -6.84 -4.79
C VAL A 141 -3.76 -6.29 -3.68
N VAL A 142 -3.39 -7.17 -2.73
CA VAL A 142 -2.56 -6.84 -1.58
C VAL A 142 -1.35 -7.78 -1.44
N GLY A 143 -1.22 -8.78 -2.31
CA GLY A 143 -0.09 -9.69 -2.26
C GLY A 143 0.00 -10.63 -3.46
N ILE A 144 1.20 -11.18 -3.66
CA ILE A 144 1.54 -12.15 -4.68
C ILE A 144 2.39 -13.26 -4.06
N ALA A 145 2.18 -14.51 -4.48
CA ALA A 145 3.02 -15.65 -4.13
C ALA A 145 3.27 -16.52 -5.35
N ALA A 146 4.52 -16.81 -5.66
CA ALA A 146 4.90 -17.67 -6.77
C ALA A 146 4.67 -19.16 -6.46
N THR A 147 4.42 -19.96 -7.50
CA THR A 147 4.46 -21.42 -7.38
C THR A 147 5.91 -21.92 -7.23
N PRO A 148 6.14 -23.07 -6.56
CA PRO A 148 7.48 -23.61 -6.40
C PRO A 148 8.20 -23.95 -7.72
N LYS A 149 7.44 -24.15 -8.81
CA LYS A 149 8.00 -24.41 -10.14
C LYS A 149 8.32 -23.13 -10.92
N GLY A 150 7.86 -21.96 -10.45
CA GLY A 150 8.06 -20.70 -11.15
C GLY A 150 7.27 -20.54 -12.46
N MET A 151 6.26 -21.38 -12.68
CA MET A 151 5.41 -21.33 -13.88
C MET A 151 4.03 -20.74 -13.59
N GLY A 152 3.83 -20.18 -12.40
CA GLY A 152 2.59 -19.56 -11.99
C GLY A 152 2.73 -18.75 -10.71
N TYR A 153 1.66 -18.05 -10.37
CA TYR A 153 1.53 -17.32 -9.11
C TYR A 153 0.07 -17.15 -8.71
N TRP A 154 -0.13 -16.90 -7.44
CA TRP A 154 -1.41 -16.46 -6.89
C TRP A 154 -1.34 -14.98 -6.57
N LEU A 155 -2.44 -14.26 -6.86
CA LEU A 155 -2.70 -12.93 -6.34
C LEU A 155 -3.78 -13.04 -5.27
N VAL A 156 -3.66 -12.28 -4.22
CA VAL A 156 -4.69 -12.16 -3.19
C VAL A 156 -5.19 -10.72 -3.11
N ALA A 157 -6.53 -10.58 -3.06
CA ALA A 157 -7.18 -9.29 -2.86
C ALA A 157 -7.56 -9.07 -1.39
N ALA A 158 -7.81 -7.81 -1.02
CA ALA A 158 -8.11 -7.42 0.35
C ALA A 158 -9.42 -8.00 0.91
N ASP A 159 -10.37 -8.41 0.05
CA ASP A 159 -11.57 -9.18 0.41
C ASP A 159 -11.30 -10.68 0.59
N GLY A 160 -10.03 -11.09 0.42
CA GLY A 160 -9.60 -12.49 0.47
C GLY A 160 -9.90 -13.28 -0.79
N GLY A 161 -10.31 -12.63 -1.89
CA GLY A 161 -10.34 -13.21 -3.23
C GLY A 161 -8.95 -13.69 -3.64
N VAL A 162 -8.86 -14.88 -4.25
CA VAL A 162 -7.59 -15.43 -4.75
C VAL A 162 -7.72 -15.68 -6.24
N PHE A 163 -6.73 -15.23 -6.99
CA PHE A 163 -6.62 -15.38 -8.44
C PHE A 163 -5.38 -16.21 -8.77
N SER A 164 -5.57 -17.27 -9.56
CA SER A 164 -4.52 -18.22 -9.94
C SER A 164 -4.14 -18.03 -11.39
N LEU A 165 -2.83 -17.90 -11.68
CA LEU A 165 -2.30 -17.74 -13.04
C LEU A 165 -1.18 -18.76 -13.29
N GLY A 166 -1.06 -19.16 -14.55
CA GLY A 166 -0.10 -20.20 -14.94
C GLY A 166 -0.44 -21.56 -14.33
N ASP A 167 0.54 -22.23 -13.73
CA ASP A 167 0.38 -23.53 -13.09
C ASP A 167 -0.16 -23.46 -11.63
N ALA A 168 -0.52 -22.27 -11.17
CA ALA A 168 -1.09 -22.07 -9.84
C ALA A 168 -2.50 -22.65 -9.75
N SER A 169 -2.71 -23.68 -8.94
CA SER A 169 -4.04 -24.26 -8.71
C SER A 169 -4.82 -23.44 -7.68
N PHE A 170 -6.13 -23.31 -7.90
CA PHE A 170 -7.02 -22.67 -6.94
C PHE A 170 -7.44 -23.66 -5.84
N TYR A 171 -7.23 -23.28 -4.59
CA TYR A 171 -7.55 -24.12 -3.41
C TYR A 171 -8.69 -23.55 -2.56
N GLY A 172 -9.21 -22.38 -2.92
CA GLY A 172 -10.28 -21.68 -2.22
C GLY A 172 -9.95 -20.23 -1.88
N SER A 173 -10.93 -19.49 -1.41
CA SER A 173 -10.77 -18.06 -1.09
C SER A 173 -11.74 -17.63 0.01
N MET A 174 -11.51 -16.41 0.52
CA MET A 174 -12.46 -15.72 1.39
C MET A 174 -13.33 -14.72 0.60
N GLY A 175 -13.08 -14.54 -0.69
CA GLY A 175 -13.89 -13.65 -1.54
C GLY A 175 -15.39 -13.92 -1.41
N GLY A 176 -16.18 -12.86 -1.19
CA GLY A 176 -17.62 -12.95 -0.95
C GLY A 176 -18.03 -13.43 0.44
N LYS A 177 -17.09 -13.70 1.35
CA LYS A 177 -17.36 -14.06 2.75
C LYS A 177 -17.09 -12.86 3.67
N PRO A 178 -17.86 -12.68 4.75
CA PRO A 178 -17.61 -11.60 5.69
C PRO A 178 -16.26 -11.82 6.40
N LEU A 179 -15.46 -10.76 6.47
CA LEU A 179 -14.18 -10.68 7.19
C LEU A 179 -14.28 -9.64 8.29
N ASN A 180 -13.67 -9.91 9.44
CA ASN A 180 -13.55 -8.92 10.53
C ASN A 180 -12.55 -7.82 10.17
N ALA A 181 -11.51 -8.16 9.40
CA ALA A 181 -10.50 -7.25 8.91
C ALA A 181 -10.06 -7.66 7.49
N PRO A 182 -9.57 -6.72 6.66
CA PRO A 182 -9.10 -7.03 5.32
C PRO A 182 -7.92 -7.99 5.34
N VAL A 183 -7.80 -8.85 4.31
CA VAL A 183 -6.59 -9.61 4.04
C VAL A 183 -5.49 -8.63 3.64
N VAL A 184 -4.26 -8.88 4.13
CA VAL A 184 -3.08 -8.02 3.90
C VAL A 184 -1.91 -8.78 3.28
N GLY A 185 -2.02 -10.09 3.10
CA GLY A 185 -0.96 -10.88 2.49
C GLY A 185 -1.27 -12.36 2.40
N MET A 186 -0.38 -13.08 1.73
CA MET A 186 -0.45 -14.53 1.57
C MET A 186 0.94 -15.17 1.60
N ALA A 187 1.00 -16.46 1.88
CA ALA A 187 2.18 -17.29 1.70
C ALA A 187 1.78 -18.64 1.12
N SER A 188 2.50 -19.13 0.11
CA SER A 188 2.31 -20.47 -0.45
C SER A 188 2.93 -21.56 0.43
N THR A 189 2.39 -22.77 0.39
CA THR A 189 3.07 -23.93 0.94
C THR A 189 4.28 -24.30 0.08
N PRO A 190 5.36 -24.84 0.65
CA PRO A 190 6.57 -25.20 -0.11
C PRO A 190 6.32 -26.18 -1.25
N GLY A 191 5.31 -27.04 -1.14
CA GLY A 191 4.90 -27.96 -2.20
C GLY A 191 3.99 -27.33 -3.26
N GLY A 192 3.51 -26.09 -3.06
CA GLY A 192 2.58 -25.44 -3.98
C GLY A 192 1.17 -26.01 -4.01
N HIS A 193 0.80 -26.84 -3.03
CA HIS A 193 -0.51 -27.49 -2.97
C HIS A 193 -1.49 -26.79 -2.01
N GLY A 194 -1.18 -25.54 -1.62
CA GLY A 194 -1.99 -24.74 -0.75
C GLY A 194 -1.35 -23.41 -0.42
N TYR A 195 -2.07 -22.59 0.31
CA TYR A 195 -1.61 -21.28 0.77
C TYR A 195 -2.34 -20.83 2.03
N TRP A 196 -1.74 -19.90 2.73
CA TRP A 196 -2.34 -19.17 3.83
C TRP A 196 -2.65 -17.75 3.39
N LEU A 197 -3.78 -17.20 3.86
CA LEU A 197 -4.07 -15.78 3.82
C LEU A 197 -4.03 -15.23 5.24
N VAL A 198 -3.53 -14.02 5.41
CA VAL A 198 -3.50 -13.33 6.70
C VAL A 198 -4.28 -12.03 6.61
N ALA A 199 -5.13 -11.78 7.62
CA ALA A 199 -5.89 -10.53 7.75
C ALA A 199 -5.18 -9.55 8.71
N ALA A 200 -5.54 -8.26 8.65
CA ALA A 200 -4.94 -7.20 9.46
C ALA A 200 -5.17 -7.38 10.98
N ASP A 201 -6.22 -8.10 11.39
CA ASP A 201 -6.46 -8.51 12.79
C ASP A 201 -5.64 -9.73 13.20
N GLY A 202 -4.79 -10.24 12.30
CA GLY A 202 -3.98 -11.45 12.48
C GLY A 202 -4.76 -12.75 12.36
N GLY A 203 -6.00 -12.72 11.85
CA GLY A 203 -6.73 -13.91 11.42
C GLY A 203 -5.98 -14.62 10.29
N VAL A 204 -5.90 -15.95 10.34
CA VAL A 204 -5.25 -16.77 9.31
C VAL A 204 -6.26 -17.74 8.71
N PHE A 205 -6.29 -17.80 7.39
CA PHE A 205 -7.13 -18.71 6.62
C PHE A 205 -6.25 -19.68 5.82
N SER A 206 -6.51 -20.98 5.96
CA SER A 206 -5.73 -22.05 5.35
C SER A 206 -6.49 -22.70 4.21
N PHE A 207 -5.84 -22.90 3.06
CA PHE A 207 -6.45 -23.52 1.88
C PHE A 207 -5.54 -24.62 1.29
N GLY A 208 -6.14 -25.67 0.73
CA GLY A 208 -5.44 -26.82 0.18
C GLY A 208 -4.68 -27.57 1.27
N SER A 209 -3.39 -27.85 1.04
CA SER A 209 -2.51 -28.57 1.99
C SER A 209 -1.98 -27.69 3.13
N ALA A 210 -2.34 -26.40 3.18
CA ALA A 210 -1.87 -25.48 4.19
C ALA A 210 -2.48 -25.82 5.56
N GLY A 211 -1.65 -26.27 6.51
CA GLY A 211 -2.08 -26.56 7.89
C GLY A 211 -2.38 -25.27 8.67
N PHE A 212 -3.39 -25.28 9.51
CA PHE A 212 -3.64 -24.19 10.46
C PHE A 212 -2.83 -24.41 11.75
N TYR A 213 -1.95 -23.48 12.08
CA TYR A 213 -1.06 -23.56 13.25
C TYR A 213 -1.39 -22.54 14.34
N GLY A 214 -2.39 -21.70 14.12
CA GLY A 214 -2.86 -20.67 15.05
C GLY A 214 -2.97 -19.30 14.41
N SER A 215 -3.54 -18.34 15.13
CA SER A 215 -3.75 -16.97 14.67
C SER A 215 -3.78 -15.96 15.80
N MET A 216 -3.73 -14.68 15.45
CA MET A 216 -4.00 -13.58 16.36
C MET A 216 -5.45 -13.07 16.27
N GLY A 217 -6.24 -13.60 15.34
CA GLY A 217 -7.66 -13.23 15.19
C GLY A 217 -8.43 -13.30 16.49
N GLY A 218 -9.16 -12.24 16.83
CA GLY A 218 -9.89 -12.09 18.08
C GLY A 218 -9.05 -11.69 19.28
N LYS A 219 -7.73 -11.49 19.13
CA LYS A 219 -6.84 -10.98 20.18
C LYS A 219 -6.54 -9.51 19.96
N ALA A 220 -6.38 -8.74 21.06
CA ALA A 220 -5.97 -7.34 20.97
C ALA A 220 -4.52 -7.25 20.45
N LEU A 221 -4.31 -6.46 19.41
CA LEU A 221 -3.01 -6.12 18.83
C LEU A 221 -2.71 -4.65 19.07
N ASN A 222 -1.44 -4.31 19.33
CA ASN A 222 -1.00 -2.92 19.42
C ASN A 222 -0.96 -2.23 18.05
N ALA A 223 -0.73 -3.01 16.98
CA ALA A 223 -0.73 -2.54 15.61
C ALA A 223 -1.26 -3.66 14.68
N PRO A 224 -1.82 -3.32 13.51
CA PRO A 224 -2.32 -4.32 12.57
C PRO A 224 -1.18 -5.20 12.06
N VAL A 225 -1.51 -6.46 11.75
CA VAL A 225 -0.63 -7.33 10.97
C VAL A 225 -0.53 -6.78 9.54
N VAL A 226 0.68 -6.82 8.98
CA VAL A 226 0.99 -6.30 7.64
C VAL A 226 1.54 -7.37 6.69
N GLY A 227 1.86 -8.55 7.19
CA GLY A 227 2.37 -9.63 6.35
C GLY A 227 2.62 -10.92 7.10
N MET A 228 3.00 -11.93 6.32
CA MET A 228 3.36 -13.26 6.81
C MET A 228 4.48 -13.89 5.99
N ALA A 229 5.21 -14.83 6.60
CA ALA A 229 6.15 -15.71 5.91
C ALA A 229 6.00 -17.15 6.40
N SER A 230 5.96 -18.11 5.49
CA SER A 230 5.95 -19.54 5.84
C SER A 230 7.34 -20.05 6.22
N THR A 231 7.39 -21.08 7.07
CA THR A 231 8.64 -21.85 7.27
C THR A 231 8.96 -22.68 6.02
N PRO A 232 10.24 -22.93 5.70
CA PRO A 232 10.62 -23.74 4.54
C PRO A 232 10.04 -25.15 4.54
N GLY A 233 9.76 -25.71 5.72
CA GLY A 233 9.10 -27.02 5.86
C GLY A 233 7.57 -26.98 5.73
N GLY A 234 6.97 -25.78 5.68
CA GLY A 234 5.51 -25.63 5.58
C GLY A 234 4.73 -26.02 6.82
N HIS A 235 5.39 -26.23 7.97
CA HIS A 235 4.76 -26.66 9.23
C HIS A 235 4.60 -25.50 10.22
N GLY A 236 4.66 -24.27 9.75
CA GLY A 236 4.48 -23.06 10.55
C GLY A 236 4.65 -21.80 9.74
N TYR A 237 4.40 -20.67 10.37
CA TYR A 237 4.54 -19.33 9.79
C TYR A 237 4.76 -18.28 10.85
N TRP A 238 5.31 -17.16 10.43
CA TRP A 238 5.39 -15.93 11.18
C TRP A 238 4.37 -14.92 10.66
N LEU A 239 3.78 -14.16 11.57
CA LEU A 239 3.03 -12.94 11.24
C LEU A 239 3.83 -11.75 11.76
N VAL A 240 3.84 -10.65 11.02
CA VAL A 240 4.47 -9.41 11.43
C VAL A 240 3.45 -8.29 11.49
N ALA A 241 3.47 -7.52 12.60
CA ALA A 241 2.65 -6.33 12.77
C ALA A 241 3.43 -5.05 12.36
N ALA A 242 2.72 -3.98 12.07
CA ALA A 242 3.30 -2.70 11.65
C ALA A 242 4.22 -2.08 12.72
N ASP A 243 4.01 -2.39 14.01
CA ASP A 243 4.92 -1.98 15.09
C ASP A 243 6.17 -2.83 15.21
N GLY A 244 6.33 -3.82 14.32
CA GLY A 244 7.45 -4.76 14.30
C GLY A 244 7.30 -5.92 15.27
N GLY A 245 6.13 -6.10 15.89
CA GLY A 245 5.78 -7.31 16.63
C GLY A 245 5.77 -8.53 15.71
N VAL A 246 6.37 -9.64 16.14
CA VAL A 246 6.40 -10.91 15.39
C VAL A 246 5.70 -11.99 16.19
N PHE A 247 4.78 -12.70 15.55
CA PHE A 247 4.04 -13.83 16.14
C PHE A 247 4.42 -15.11 15.41
N SER A 248 4.79 -16.14 16.15
CA SER A 248 5.29 -17.43 15.64
C SER A 248 4.28 -18.53 15.87
N PHE A 249 3.99 -19.32 14.85
CA PHE A 249 3.03 -20.43 14.90
C PHE A 249 3.59 -21.71 14.31
N GLY A 250 3.20 -22.86 14.88
CA GLY A 250 3.70 -24.17 14.45
C GLY A 250 5.19 -24.32 14.68
N SER A 251 5.95 -24.75 13.66
CA SER A 251 7.39 -24.91 13.72
C SER A 251 8.19 -23.60 13.63
N ALA A 252 7.54 -22.47 13.40
CA ALA A 252 8.18 -21.16 13.31
C ALA A 252 8.72 -20.73 14.68
N ARG A 253 10.05 -20.59 14.79
CA ARG A 253 10.69 -20.11 16.04
C ARG A 253 10.75 -18.61 16.06
N PHE A 254 10.60 -18.03 17.23
CA PHE A 254 10.80 -16.58 17.45
C PHE A 254 12.31 -16.28 17.55
N TYR A 255 12.79 -15.36 16.72
CA TYR A 255 14.20 -14.95 16.68
C TYR A 255 14.41 -13.50 17.14
N GLY A 256 13.35 -12.74 17.35
CA GLY A 256 13.36 -11.36 17.79
C GLY A 256 12.30 -10.51 17.10
N SER A 257 12.16 -9.27 17.56
CA SER A 257 11.22 -8.30 16.97
C SER A 257 11.68 -6.88 17.27
N THR A 258 11.19 -5.92 16.50
CA THR A 258 11.37 -4.47 16.77
C THR A 258 10.22 -3.89 17.59
N GLY A 259 9.19 -4.68 17.86
CA GLY A 259 7.97 -4.25 18.57
C GLY A 259 8.17 -3.79 20.03
N ALA A 260 9.33 -4.07 20.64
CA ALA A 260 9.67 -3.58 21.99
C ALA A 260 10.22 -2.13 21.99
N ALA A 261 10.55 -1.55 20.84
CA ALA A 261 11.03 -0.16 20.78
C ALA A 261 9.92 0.83 21.18
N PRO A 262 10.27 2.00 21.76
CA PRO A 262 9.28 3.02 22.10
C PRO A 262 8.47 3.47 20.86
N PRO A 263 7.17 3.76 20.97
CA PRO A 263 6.33 4.16 19.83
C PRO A 263 6.86 5.35 19.04
N SER A 264 7.51 6.30 19.71
CA SER A 264 8.09 7.51 19.10
C SER A 264 9.31 7.26 18.22
N SER A 265 9.94 6.07 18.32
CA SER A 265 11.12 5.69 17.53
C SER A 265 10.83 4.58 16.51
N ARG A 266 9.56 4.17 16.37
CA ARG A 266 9.20 3.07 15.47
C ARG A 266 8.96 3.59 14.06
N THR A 267 9.74 3.06 13.14
CA THR A 267 9.43 3.12 11.71
C THR A 267 8.52 1.93 11.40
N PRO A 268 7.37 2.13 10.74
CA PRO A 268 6.45 1.02 10.46
C PRO A 268 7.13 -0.08 9.66
N VAL A 269 6.97 -1.32 10.10
CA VAL A 269 7.30 -2.50 9.30
C VAL A 269 6.22 -2.66 8.23
N VAL A 270 6.65 -2.95 7.00
CA VAL A 270 5.75 -3.09 5.83
C VAL A 270 5.83 -4.48 5.20
N ALA A 271 6.94 -5.21 5.40
CA ALA A 271 7.07 -6.56 4.87
C ALA A 271 8.06 -7.41 5.69
N MET A 272 7.96 -8.71 5.50
CA MET A 272 8.92 -9.69 6.02
C MET A 272 9.25 -10.76 4.97
N ALA A 273 10.45 -11.32 5.07
CA ALA A 273 10.83 -12.52 4.35
C ALA A 273 11.59 -13.48 5.27
N SER A 274 11.31 -14.78 5.16
CA SER A 274 12.05 -15.81 5.90
C SER A 274 13.37 -16.15 5.19
N THR A 275 14.37 -16.58 5.99
CA THR A 275 15.57 -17.21 5.42
C THR A 275 15.22 -18.59 4.86
N PRO A 276 15.93 -19.06 3.82
CA PRO A 276 15.73 -20.41 3.28
C PRO A 276 15.98 -21.55 4.28
N THR A 277 16.77 -21.28 5.32
CA THR A 277 17.02 -22.22 6.42
C THR A 277 15.86 -22.31 7.41
N GLY A 278 14.95 -21.30 7.42
CA GLY A 278 13.90 -21.14 8.42
C GLY A 278 14.42 -20.81 9.84
N ARG A 279 15.70 -20.36 9.94
CA ARG A 279 16.33 -20.00 11.21
C ARG A 279 16.43 -18.49 11.42
N GLY A 280 15.75 -17.72 10.58
CA GLY A 280 15.70 -16.27 10.67
C GLY A 280 14.68 -15.66 9.72
N TYR A 281 14.57 -14.36 9.81
CA TYR A 281 13.76 -13.53 8.92
C TYR A 281 14.26 -12.09 8.91
N TRP A 282 14.01 -11.41 7.80
CA TRP A 282 14.19 -9.97 7.67
C TRP A 282 12.85 -9.26 7.85
N LEU A 283 12.89 -8.10 8.50
CA LEU A 283 11.81 -7.12 8.54
C LEU A 283 12.28 -5.88 7.78
N THR A 284 11.47 -5.37 6.87
CA THR A 284 11.74 -4.10 6.22
C THR A 284 10.74 -3.04 6.68
N THR A 285 11.28 -1.84 6.91
CA THR A 285 10.50 -0.67 7.30
C THR A 285 10.44 0.32 6.13
N THR A 286 9.51 1.23 6.18
CA THR A 286 9.46 2.38 5.28
C THR A 286 9.83 3.65 6.03
N ASP A 287 10.69 4.50 5.43
CA ASP A 287 11.10 5.78 6.06
C ASP A 287 10.16 6.92 5.85
N LYS A 288 9.24 6.79 4.95
CA LYS A 288 8.11 7.66 5.11
C LYS A 288 7.53 7.27 6.46
N GLN A 289 8.01 8.01 7.48
CA GLN A 289 7.23 8.20 8.67
C GLN A 289 5.82 8.35 8.12
N LEU A 290 5.01 7.29 8.25
CA LEU A 290 3.59 7.40 8.01
C LEU A 290 3.23 8.70 8.67
N PRO A 291 2.74 9.72 7.95
CA PRO A 291 2.42 11.00 8.59
C PRO A 291 1.74 10.63 9.87
N PRO A 292 2.13 11.20 11.04
CA PRO A 292 1.68 10.78 12.37
C PRO A 292 0.21 10.48 12.19
N PRO A 293 -0.29 9.28 12.48
CA PRO A 293 -1.45 8.70 11.89
C PRO A 293 -2.46 9.82 11.71
N THR A 294 -2.51 10.39 10.51
CA THR A 294 -3.61 11.29 10.15
C THR A 294 -4.75 10.37 10.40
N PRO A 295 -5.56 10.61 11.44
CA PRO A 295 -6.41 9.57 12.00
C PRO A 295 -7.33 8.98 10.95
N VAL A 296 -7.30 9.53 9.74
CA VAL A 296 -8.25 9.20 8.68
C VAL A 296 -7.55 9.24 7.30
N PRO A 297 -7.64 8.16 6.49
CA PRO A 297 -7.16 8.19 5.10
C PRO A 297 -7.92 9.23 4.28
N SER A 298 -7.27 9.80 3.28
CA SER A 298 -7.90 10.61 2.24
C SER A 298 -8.43 9.74 1.10
N VAL A 299 -9.09 10.35 0.13
CA VAL A 299 -9.46 9.73 -1.14
C VAL A 299 -9.16 10.70 -2.26
N LEU A 300 -8.67 10.21 -3.39
CA LEU A 300 -8.52 11.03 -4.58
C LEU A 300 -9.92 11.31 -5.14
N ALA A 301 -10.41 12.51 -4.90
CA ALA A 301 -11.78 12.92 -5.26
C ALA A 301 -11.93 13.22 -6.76
N GLN A 302 -10.82 13.46 -7.44
CA GLN A 302 -10.76 13.72 -8.89
C GLN A 302 -9.72 12.82 -9.52
N CYS A 303 -9.79 12.67 -10.84
CA CYS A 303 -8.80 11.88 -11.54
C CYS A 303 -7.42 12.54 -11.47
N ASP A 304 -6.38 11.74 -11.24
CA ASP A 304 -5.01 12.20 -11.01
C ASP A 304 -4.48 13.15 -12.11
N TYR A 305 -4.87 12.93 -13.37
CA TYR A 305 -4.48 13.80 -14.48
C TYR A 305 -4.97 15.26 -14.36
N LEU A 306 -5.88 15.55 -13.42
CA LEU A 306 -6.33 16.92 -13.12
C LEU A 306 -5.47 17.59 -12.03
N GLY A 307 -4.50 16.88 -11.45
CA GLY A 307 -3.58 17.39 -10.44
C GLY A 307 -4.24 17.81 -9.12
N ALA A 308 -5.43 17.30 -8.83
CA ALA A 308 -6.11 17.59 -7.57
C ALA A 308 -5.51 16.78 -6.43
N PRO A 309 -5.23 17.38 -5.25
CA PRO A 309 -4.74 16.63 -4.11
C PRO A 309 -5.84 15.72 -3.54
N PRO A 310 -5.46 14.59 -2.90
CA PRO A 310 -6.39 13.77 -2.15
C PRO A 310 -7.08 14.56 -1.04
N ALA A 311 -8.34 14.27 -0.80
CA ALA A 311 -9.18 15.01 0.14
C ALA A 311 -9.73 14.10 1.25
N VAL A 312 -9.97 14.68 2.42
CA VAL A 312 -10.73 14.08 3.51
C VAL A 312 -12.16 14.60 3.42
N GLN A 313 -13.12 13.68 3.42
CA GLN A 313 -14.55 14.00 3.34
C GLN A 313 -14.93 14.89 2.13
N PRO A 314 -14.51 14.57 0.90
CA PRO A 314 -14.88 15.38 -0.26
C PRO A 314 -16.39 15.37 -0.48
N GLY A 315 -16.92 16.47 -1.00
CA GLY A 315 -18.35 16.57 -1.38
C GLY A 315 -18.68 15.86 -2.70
N THR A 316 -17.67 15.52 -3.49
CA THR A 316 -17.80 14.84 -4.79
C THR A 316 -16.63 13.91 -5.01
N ILE A 317 -16.89 12.73 -5.59
CA ILE A 317 -15.87 11.78 -6.06
C ILE A 317 -16.17 11.40 -7.50
N VAL A 318 -15.19 11.53 -8.39
CA VAL A 318 -15.28 11.08 -9.79
C VAL A 318 -15.00 9.59 -9.84
N ILE A 319 -15.94 8.79 -10.34
CA ILE A 319 -15.81 7.33 -10.45
C ILE A 319 -15.26 6.94 -11.80
N ALA A 320 -15.78 7.54 -12.89
CA ALA A 320 -15.31 7.27 -14.25
C ALA A 320 -14.29 8.33 -14.66
N CYS A 321 -13.02 7.98 -14.60
CA CYS A 321 -11.92 8.92 -14.90
C CYS A 321 -11.65 9.16 -16.40
N GLY A 322 -12.18 8.34 -17.29
CA GLY A 322 -11.93 8.48 -18.73
C GLY A 322 -12.72 9.63 -19.38
N ASP A 323 -13.99 9.77 -19.00
CA ASP A 323 -14.95 10.66 -19.65
C ASP A 323 -15.78 11.52 -18.66
N GLY A 324 -15.58 11.33 -17.34
CA GLY A 324 -16.31 12.05 -16.30
C GLY A 324 -17.81 11.73 -16.26
N ASN A 325 -18.25 10.65 -16.89
CA ASN A 325 -19.65 10.31 -17.04
C ASN A 325 -20.30 9.66 -15.79
N ALA A 326 -19.54 9.43 -14.72
CA ALA A 326 -20.04 8.90 -13.46
C ALA A 326 -19.39 9.57 -12.24
N LEU A 327 -20.24 10.08 -11.34
CA LEU A 327 -19.84 10.83 -10.16
C LEU A 327 -20.66 10.42 -8.95
N LEU A 328 -20.04 10.49 -7.77
CA LEU A 328 -20.76 10.56 -6.48
C LEU A 328 -20.75 12.01 -6.04
N THR A 329 -21.93 12.61 -5.85
CA THR A 329 -22.08 14.04 -5.57
C THR A 329 -22.88 14.28 -4.29
N HIS A 330 -22.84 15.51 -3.78
CA HIS A 330 -23.56 15.91 -2.56
C HIS A 330 -23.27 15.02 -1.36
N LEU A 331 -22.04 14.50 -1.26
CA LEU A 331 -21.66 13.55 -0.23
C LEU A 331 -21.70 14.20 1.15
N THR A 332 -22.48 13.60 2.03
CA THR A 332 -22.55 13.92 3.47
C THR A 332 -22.01 12.73 4.25
N TRP A 333 -20.86 12.91 4.89
CA TRP A 333 -20.14 11.85 5.59
C TRP A 333 -20.70 11.63 6.99
N SER A 334 -21.17 10.42 7.25
CA SER A 334 -21.65 9.98 8.56
C SER A 334 -20.55 9.38 9.43
N SER A 335 -19.50 8.85 8.81
CA SER A 335 -18.31 8.34 9.51
C SER A 335 -17.08 8.48 8.63
N TRP A 336 -15.93 8.66 9.27
CA TRP A 336 -14.63 8.65 8.62
C TRP A 336 -13.59 8.16 9.64
N THR A 337 -13.12 6.95 9.46
CA THR A 337 -12.23 6.25 10.38
C THR A 337 -10.90 5.89 9.69
N PRO A 338 -9.89 5.40 10.42
CA PRO A 338 -8.64 4.93 9.80
C PRO A 338 -8.79 3.76 8.83
N THR A 339 -9.91 3.06 8.81
CA THR A 339 -10.11 1.86 7.98
C THR A 339 -11.29 1.95 7.03
N THR A 340 -12.28 2.77 7.34
CA THR A 340 -13.50 2.91 6.53
C THR A 340 -14.08 4.32 6.64
N ALA A 341 -14.80 4.75 5.60
CA ALA A 341 -15.66 5.92 5.67
C ALA A 341 -17.03 5.59 5.08
N SER A 342 -18.08 6.29 5.53
CA SER A 342 -19.43 6.12 5.03
C SER A 342 -20.10 7.46 4.81
N ALA A 343 -20.82 7.58 3.69
CA ALA A 343 -21.57 8.77 3.30
C ALA A 343 -22.93 8.43 2.69
N SER A 344 -23.79 9.40 2.66
CA SER A 344 -24.96 9.47 1.77
C SER A 344 -24.76 10.60 0.79
N GLY A 345 -25.33 10.48 -0.40
CA GLY A 345 -25.25 11.46 -1.48
C GLY A 345 -26.00 10.97 -2.70
N ASP A 346 -25.56 11.38 -3.88
CA ASP A 346 -26.19 10.99 -5.13
C ASP A 346 -25.16 10.31 -6.05
N TYR A 347 -25.57 9.21 -6.69
CA TYR A 347 -24.90 8.66 -7.86
C TYR A 347 -25.43 9.40 -9.11
N THR A 348 -24.55 10.15 -9.76
CA THR A 348 -24.85 10.93 -10.94
C THR A 348 -24.13 10.33 -12.13
N HIS A 349 -24.85 9.94 -13.16
CA HIS A 349 -24.29 9.37 -14.38
C HIS A 349 -24.95 9.92 -15.62
N ASN A 350 -24.22 9.88 -16.75
CA ASN A 350 -24.73 10.26 -18.05
C ASN A 350 -25.49 9.08 -18.67
N THR A 351 -26.69 9.34 -19.17
CA THR A 351 -27.50 8.30 -19.82
C THR A 351 -26.94 7.81 -21.14
N CYS A 352 -26.03 8.58 -21.75
CA CYS A 352 -25.43 8.28 -23.07
C CYS A 352 -26.49 8.02 -24.18
N THR A 353 -27.63 8.72 -24.12
CA THR A 353 -28.71 8.59 -25.09
C THR A 353 -29.01 9.92 -25.74
N PRO A 354 -28.86 10.06 -27.08
CA PRO A 354 -28.49 9.03 -28.08
C PRO A 354 -26.99 8.67 -28.06
N ASP A 355 -26.13 9.50 -27.50
CA ASP A 355 -24.69 9.28 -27.27
C ASP A 355 -24.25 10.05 -26.00
N CYS A 356 -23.01 9.82 -25.52
CA CYS A 356 -22.55 10.43 -24.27
C CYS A 356 -22.30 11.95 -24.39
N ALA A 357 -22.13 12.49 -25.58
CA ALA A 357 -21.96 13.92 -25.79
C ALA A 357 -23.31 14.69 -25.71
N GLN A 358 -24.40 14.02 -26.03
CA GLN A 358 -25.75 14.55 -26.03
C GLN A 358 -26.64 13.97 -24.91
N GLY A 359 -26.09 13.04 -24.13
CA GLY A 359 -26.79 12.43 -23.00
C GLY A 359 -27.08 13.41 -21.88
N THR A 360 -28.05 13.06 -21.04
CA THR A 360 -28.40 13.84 -19.85
C THR A 360 -27.84 13.17 -18.60
N PHE A 361 -27.43 13.98 -17.63
CA PHE A 361 -27.03 13.48 -16.32
C PHE A 361 -28.28 13.20 -15.47
N VAL A 362 -28.33 12.00 -14.91
CA VAL A 362 -29.37 11.56 -13.98
C VAL A 362 -28.74 11.31 -12.63
N SER A 363 -29.36 11.81 -11.57
CA SER A 363 -28.92 11.63 -10.18
C SER A 363 -29.89 10.76 -9.42
N THR A 364 -29.36 9.77 -8.71
CA THR A 364 -30.15 8.86 -7.87
C THR A 364 -29.52 8.80 -6.48
N PRO A 365 -30.30 8.92 -5.38
CA PRO A 365 -29.77 8.81 -4.03
C PRO A 365 -28.95 7.56 -3.83
N ALA A 366 -27.76 7.69 -3.24
CA ALA A 366 -26.82 6.60 -3.05
C ALA A 366 -26.24 6.60 -1.64
N SER A 367 -25.93 5.40 -1.15
CA SER A 367 -25.04 5.21 -0.01
C SER A 367 -23.64 4.86 -0.51
N VAL A 368 -22.62 5.45 0.12
CA VAL A 368 -21.21 5.33 -0.28
C VAL A 368 -20.41 4.80 0.90
N ARG A 369 -19.49 3.87 0.62
CA ARG A 369 -18.53 3.37 1.59
C ARG A 369 -17.13 3.34 0.97
N LEU A 370 -16.17 3.92 1.68
CA LEU A 370 -14.75 3.80 1.37
C LEU A 370 -14.12 2.75 2.28
N GLY A 371 -13.13 2.05 1.74
CA GLY A 371 -12.41 1.02 2.49
C GLY A 371 -11.02 0.75 1.91
N TYR A 372 -10.34 -0.23 2.52
CA TYR A 372 -9.03 -0.70 2.09
C TYR A 372 -7.99 0.42 1.93
N PRO A 373 -7.63 1.12 3.03
CA PRO A 373 -6.64 2.17 2.97
C PRO A 373 -5.25 1.59 2.61
N ILE A 374 -4.59 2.20 1.66
CA ILE A 374 -3.23 1.89 1.20
C ILE A 374 -2.32 3.09 1.39
N GLU A 375 -1.01 2.84 1.43
CA GLU A 375 -0.01 3.90 1.45
C GLU A 375 0.31 4.32 0.02
N THR A 376 0.33 5.63 -0.22
CA THR A 376 0.65 6.24 -1.50
C THR A 376 1.72 7.32 -1.32
N SER A 377 2.19 7.92 -2.39
CA SER A 377 3.11 9.07 -2.32
C SER A 377 2.50 10.30 -1.63
N ALA A 378 1.19 10.47 -1.69
CA ALA A 378 0.46 11.56 -1.02
C ALA A 378 0.05 11.23 0.42
N GLY A 379 0.35 10.02 0.91
CA GLY A 379 -0.01 9.53 2.23
C GLY A 379 -0.97 8.34 2.17
N ARG A 380 -1.74 8.15 3.23
CA ARG A 380 -2.68 7.05 3.33
C ARG A 380 -3.99 7.40 2.61
N GLU A 381 -4.41 6.56 1.67
CA GLU A 381 -5.60 6.78 0.86
C GLU A 381 -6.51 5.55 0.85
N PHE A 382 -7.83 5.77 0.78
CA PHE A 382 -8.77 4.68 0.51
C PHE A 382 -8.62 4.21 -0.94
N ALA A 383 -8.42 2.91 -1.12
CA ALA A 383 -8.26 2.27 -2.43
C ALA A 383 -9.55 1.68 -2.99
N MET A 384 -10.64 1.73 -2.23
CA MET A 384 -11.92 1.16 -2.67
C MET A 384 -13.09 2.08 -2.37
N ILE A 385 -13.97 2.21 -3.34
CA ILE A 385 -15.27 2.86 -3.24
C ILE A 385 -16.35 1.83 -3.54
N SER A 386 -17.26 1.63 -2.61
CA SER A 386 -18.52 0.88 -2.83
C SER A 386 -19.68 1.86 -2.74
N PHE A 387 -20.62 1.77 -3.67
CA PHE A 387 -21.81 2.61 -3.65
C PHE A 387 -23.05 1.79 -4.03
N THR A 388 -24.17 2.07 -3.38
CA THR A 388 -25.44 1.40 -3.62
C THR A 388 -26.51 2.45 -3.88
N TYR A 389 -27.27 2.29 -4.96
CA TYR A 389 -28.39 3.16 -5.31
C TYR A 389 -29.59 2.32 -5.76
N ALA A 390 -30.78 2.92 -5.72
CA ALA A 390 -32.00 2.29 -6.23
C ALA A 390 -31.94 2.21 -7.76
N ASP A 391 -32.04 1.00 -8.30
CA ASP A 391 -32.11 0.75 -9.73
C ASP A 391 -33.30 -0.17 -10.02
N PRO A 392 -34.41 0.35 -10.56
CA PRO A 392 -35.60 -0.46 -10.86
C PRO A 392 -35.35 -1.58 -11.89
N ALA A 393 -34.29 -1.47 -12.70
CA ALA A 393 -33.93 -2.49 -13.70
C ALA A 393 -33.04 -3.59 -13.11
N ALA A 394 -32.49 -3.39 -11.93
CA ALA A 394 -31.62 -4.38 -11.29
C ALA A 394 -32.42 -5.46 -10.56
N PRO A 395 -31.96 -6.72 -10.52
CA PRO A 395 -32.53 -7.75 -9.66
C PRO A 395 -32.58 -7.30 -8.20
N GLY A 396 -33.77 -7.24 -7.61
CA GLY A 396 -33.98 -6.76 -6.25
C GLY A 396 -34.16 -5.24 -6.12
N GLY A 397 -34.22 -4.48 -7.21
CA GLY A 397 -34.53 -3.02 -7.22
C GLY A 397 -33.38 -2.12 -6.71
N SER A 398 -32.18 -2.64 -6.58
CA SER A 398 -30.99 -1.86 -6.21
C SER A 398 -29.75 -2.37 -6.92
N PHE A 399 -28.82 -1.47 -7.18
CA PHE A 399 -27.50 -1.76 -7.73
C PHE A 399 -26.44 -1.43 -6.71
N THR A 400 -25.45 -2.31 -6.56
CA THR A 400 -24.21 -2.05 -5.79
C THR A 400 -23.04 -2.11 -6.74
N GLY A 401 -22.40 -0.97 -6.94
CA GLY A 401 -21.12 -0.86 -7.65
C GLY A 401 -19.96 -0.88 -6.67
N THR A 402 -18.85 -1.43 -7.12
CA THR A 402 -17.57 -1.38 -6.39
C THR A 402 -16.48 -1.04 -7.38
N GLU A 403 -15.75 0.02 -7.08
CA GLU A 403 -14.65 0.54 -7.91
C GLU A 403 -13.38 0.63 -7.08
N VAL A 404 -12.24 0.39 -7.75
CA VAL A 404 -10.95 0.74 -7.18
C VAL A 404 -10.84 2.26 -7.22
N ALA A 405 -10.73 2.88 -6.05
CA ALA A 405 -10.58 4.33 -5.96
C ALA A 405 -9.31 4.76 -6.70
N PRO A 406 -9.33 5.86 -7.45
CA PRO A 406 -8.12 6.47 -7.93
C PRO A 406 -7.25 6.81 -6.71
N THR A 407 -5.96 6.55 -6.80
CA THR A 407 -5.00 6.82 -5.72
C THR A 407 -3.85 7.65 -6.25
N SER A 408 -3.27 8.48 -5.40
CA SER A 408 -2.12 9.31 -5.76
C SER A 408 -0.90 8.42 -6.00
N THR A 409 -0.35 8.54 -7.20
CA THR A 409 0.96 7.99 -7.52
C THR A 409 1.94 9.14 -7.61
N GLY A 410 2.99 9.14 -6.79
CA GLY A 410 4.04 10.14 -6.81
C GLY A 410 4.89 10.09 -8.05
#